data_61c7d5ce1180e8e7a1a264d46874fd34
#
_entry.id   61c7d5ce1180e8e7a1a264d46874fd34
#
_cell.length_a   1.000
_cell.length_b   1.000
_cell.length_c   1.000
_cell.angle_alpha   90.00
_cell.angle_beta   90.00
_cell.angle_gamma   90.00
#
_symmetry.space_group_name_H-M   'P 1'
#
loop_
_entity.id
_entity.type
_entity.pdbx_description
1 polymer ?
#
loop_
_entity_poly.entity_id
_entity_poly.type
_entity_poly.pdbx_seq_one_letter_code
_entity_poly.pdbx_strand_id
1 'polypeptide(L)'
;MLASKKICLKLRDREDLDFFVDFWNNLEYYGKYESIMPQMTKTEAEKQLENPSKTAYFIIQKKKSGKKIGLIAHFGELEGSITVGYAIMPSEQGKDYGTEALQLMVDYLFLAKEIRRIQANTDPENKASQRILEKVGFVREGLRHKSSFVQGDWRDTVAYAILREEWKEPKILKT
;
A
#
# COMPACT_ATOMS: atom_id res chain seq x y z
N MET A 1 -9.03 -12.96 5.28
CA MET A 1 -9.43 -11.73 4.55
C MET A 1 -9.71 -10.64 5.57
N LEU A 2 -9.06 -9.48 5.45
CA LEU A 2 -9.27 -8.33 6.32
C LEU A 2 -10.41 -7.48 5.75
N ALA A 3 -11.37 -7.05 6.57
CA ALA A 3 -12.55 -6.36 6.04
C ALA A 3 -12.93 -5.12 6.87
N SER A 4 -13.29 -4.05 6.17
CA SER A 4 -13.88 -2.83 6.70
C SER A 4 -15.38 -2.73 6.34
N LYS A 5 -15.94 -1.53 6.43
CA LYS A 5 -17.32 -1.26 6.00
C LYS A 5 -17.48 -1.36 4.47
N LYS A 6 -16.53 -0.82 3.70
CA LYS A 6 -16.64 -0.64 2.25
C LYS A 6 -15.79 -1.63 1.45
N ILE A 7 -14.64 -2.05 1.98
CA ILE A 7 -13.66 -2.86 1.28
C ILE A 7 -13.19 -4.06 2.09
N CYS A 8 -12.50 -4.97 1.41
CA CYS A 8 -11.68 -5.99 2.03
C CYS A 8 -10.30 -6.04 1.38
N LEU A 9 -9.33 -6.50 2.15
CA LEU A 9 -7.99 -6.83 1.69
C LEU A 9 -7.87 -8.34 1.62
N LYS A 10 -7.59 -8.86 0.43
CA LYS A 10 -7.34 -10.28 0.17
C LYS A 10 -5.86 -10.44 -0.15
N LEU A 11 -5.17 -11.32 0.56
CA LEU A 11 -3.81 -11.69 0.16
C LEU A 11 -3.85 -12.24 -1.26
N ARG A 12 -2.96 -11.74 -2.14
CA ARG A 12 -2.88 -12.14 -3.54
C ARG A 12 -2.63 -13.64 -3.66
N ASP A 13 -3.37 -14.31 -4.52
CA ASP A 13 -3.19 -15.71 -4.88
C ASP A 13 -3.26 -15.92 -6.42
N ARG A 14 -3.30 -17.19 -6.87
CA ARG A 14 -3.29 -17.55 -8.30
C ARG A 14 -4.49 -16.99 -9.09
N GLU A 15 -5.66 -16.90 -8.49
CA GLU A 15 -6.87 -16.36 -9.14
C GLU A 15 -6.82 -14.82 -9.34
N ASP A 16 -5.87 -14.15 -8.68
CA ASP A 16 -5.68 -12.72 -8.77
C ASP A 16 -4.63 -12.29 -9.81
N LEU A 17 -3.91 -13.25 -10.42
CA LEU A 17 -2.76 -12.97 -11.27
C LEU A 17 -3.10 -12.08 -12.47
N ASP A 18 -4.21 -12.31 -13.15
CA ASP A 18 -4.61 -11.49 -14.29
C ASP A 18 -4.84 -10.04 -13.87
N PHE A 19 -5.62 -9.82 -12.82
CA PHE A 19 -5.82 -8.49 -12.27
C PHE A 19 -4.51 -7.85 -11.78
N PHE A 20 -3.66 -8.62 -11.10
CA PHE A 20 -2.40 -8.12 -10.55
C PHE A 20 -1.45 -7.66 -11.66
N VAL A 21 -1.27 -8.47 -12.72
CA VAL A 21 -0.40 -8.15 -13.86
C VAL A 21 -0.95 -6.98 -14.66
N ASP A 22 -2.27 -6.94 -14.93
CA ASP A 22 -2.91 -5.82 -15.59
C ASP A 22 -2.75 -4.52 -14.79
N PHE A 23 -2.97 -4.56 -13.48
CA PHE A 23 -2.78 -3.40 -12.62
C PHE A 23 -1.31 -2.94 -12.57
N TRP A 24 -0.38 -3.90 -12.44
CA TRP A 24 1.06 -3.63 -12.38
C TRP A 24 1.59 -2.99 -13.65
N ASN A 25 1.12 -3.44 -14.81
CA ASN A 25 1.61 -2.99 -16.11
C ASN A 25 0.89 -1.76 -16.66
N ASN A 26 -0.21 -1.34 -16.04
CA ASN A 26 -0.99 -0.20 -16.51
C ASN A 26 -0.40 1.12 -16.02
N LEU A 27 0.28 1.85 -16.90
CA LEU A 27 0.95 3.11 -16.57
C LEU A 27 -0.01 4.20 -16.06
N GLU A 28 -1.28 4.19 -16.47
CA GLU A 28 -2.28 5.15 -15.99
C GLU A 28 -2.55 5.03 -14.48
N TYR A 29 -2.33 3.84 -13.89
CA TYR A 29 -2.58 3.58 -12.48
C TYR A 29 -1.49 4.12 -11.55
N TYR A 30 -0.31 4.40 -12.08
CA TYR A 30 0.77 5.01 -11.29
C TYR A 30 0.56 6.51 -11.04
N GLY A 31 -0.19 7.19 -11.94
CA GLY A 31 -0.33 8.64 -11.86
C GLY A 31 1.03 9.35 -11.99
N LYS A 32 1.07 10.64 -11.72
CA LYS A 32 2.28 11.46 -11.94
C LYS A 32 3.29 11.46 -10.77
N TYR A 33 2.97 10.80 -9.66
CA TYR A 33 3.79 10.84 -8.44
C TYR A 33 4.48 9.54 -8.11
N GLU A 34 4.19 8.47 -8.88
CA GLU A 34 4.73 7.15 -8.61
C GLU A 34 5.77 6.75 -9.65
N SER A 35 6.77 6.02 -9.20
CA SER A 35 7.75 5.41 -10.09
C SER A 35 7.10 4.36 -10.98
N ILE A 36 7.41 4.36 -12.25
CA ILE A 36 6.99 3.29 -13.15
C ILE A 36 7.79 2.04 -12.80
N MET A 37 7.09 0.99 -12.45
CA MET A 37 7.70 -0.29 -12.16
C MET A 37 8.06 -1.04 -13.46
N PRO A 38 9.12 -1.85 -13.45
CA PRO A 38 9.41 -2.74 -14.59
C PRO A 38 8.19 -3.58 -14.97
N GLN A 39 7.95 -3.73 -16.26
CA GLN A 39 6.85 -4.56 -16.75
C GLN A 39 7.01 -6.00 -16.27
N MET A 40 5.92 -6.66 -15.96
CA MET A 40 5.88 -8.00 -15.39
C MET A 40 5.03 -8.93 -16.25
N THR A 41 5.52 -10.12 -16.53
CA THR A 41 4.74 -11.19 -17.17
C THR A 41 3.94 -11.97 -16.13
N LYS A 42 2.88 -12.66 -16.56
CA LYS A 42 2.11 -13.55 -15.69
C LYS A 42 2.98 -14.67 -15.08
N THR A 43 3.92 -15.22 -15.88
CA THR A 43 4.87 -16.23 -15.40
C THR A 43 5.78 -15.71 -14.29
N GLU A 44 6.24 -14.47 -14.37
CA GLU A 44 7.03 -13.84 -13.31
C GLU A 44 6.19 -13.62 -12.06
N ALA A 45 4.95 -13.15 -12.20
CA ALA A 45 4.01 -12.99 -11.10
C ALA A 45 3.68 -14.33 -10.40
N GLU A 46 3.56 -15.43 -11.17
CA GLU A 46 3.39 -16.79 -10.66
C GLU A 46 4.61 -17.26 -9.82
N LYS A 47 5.81 -17.08 -10.36
CA LYS A 47 7.06 -17.41 -9.65
C LYS A 47 7.17 -16.67 -8.32
N GLN A 48 6.69 -15.43 -8.24
CA GLN A 48 6.65 -14.68 -6.98
C GLN A 48 5.67 -15.27 -5.95
N LEU A 49 4.63 -16.00 -6.37
CA LEU A 49 3.75 -16.72 -5.43
C LEU A 49 4.41 -17.99 -4.89
N GLU A 50 5.16 -18.69 -5.73
CA GLU A 50 5.87 -19.92 -5.35
C GLU A 50 7.07 -19.64 -4.45
N ASN A 51 7.74 -18.51 -4.66
CA ASN A 51 8.88 -18.05 -3.86
C ASN A 51 8.56 -16.66 -3.29
N PRO A 52 7.73 -16.56 -2.25
CA PRO A 52 7.32 -15.27 -1.72
C PRO A 52 8.55 -14.52 -1.19
N SER A 53 8.78 -13.36 -1.77
CA SER A 53 9.74 -12.39 -1.24
C SER A 53 9.25 -11.88 0.13
N LYS A 54 10.07 -11.05 0.80
CA LYS A 54 9.63 -10.34 2.03
C LYS A 54 8.50 -9.31 1.77
N THR A 55 7.96 -9.28 0.53
CA THR A 55 6.86 -8.39 0.12
C THR A 55 5.56 -9.19 0.05
N ALA A 56 4.53 -8.75 0.77
CA ALA A 56 3.20 -9.31 0.66
C ALA A 56 2.26 -8.30 -0.02
N TYR A 57 1.63 -8.74 -1.11
CA TYR A 57 0.64 -7.96 -1.86
C TYR A 57 -0.77 -8.38 -1.50
N PHE A 58 -1.62 -7.41 -1.23
CA PHE A 58 -3.05 -7.59 -1.01
C PHE A 58 -3.84 -6.86 -2.08
N ILE A 59 -4.88 -7.53 -2.58
CA ILE A 59 -5.87 -6.94 -3.48
C ILE A 59 -6.87 -6.14 -2.66
N ILE A 60 -7.09 -4.88 -3.02
CA ILE A 60 -8.16 -4.05 -2.47
C ILE A 60 -9.42 -4.33 -3.27
N GLN A 61 -10.46 -4.82 -2.60
CA GLN A 61 -11.70 -5.26 -3.24
C GLN A 61 -12.90 -4.60 -2.58
N LYS A 62 -13.88 -4.14 -3.39
CA LYS A 62 -15.15 -3.61 -2.86
C LYS A 62 -15.97 -4.73 -2.24
N LYS A 63 -16.36 -4.58 -0.97
CA LYS A 63 -17.10 -5.61 -0.23
C LYS A 63 -18.44 -5.97 -0.86
N LYS A 64 -19.19 -4.98 -1.38
CA LYS A 64 -20.52 -5.22 -1.95
C LYS A 64 -20.51 -5.87 -3.33
N SER A 65 -19.58 -5.48 -4.21
CA SER A 65 -19.58 -5.90 -5.62
C SER A 65 -18.51 -6.93 -5.96
N GLY A 66 -17.55 -7.17 -5.06
CA GLY A 66 -16.37 -7.98 -5.36
C GLY A 66 -15.39 -7.35 -6.35
N LYS A 67 -15.65 -6.11 -6.82
CA LYS A 67 -14.77 -5.44 -7.79
C LYS A 67 -13.40 -5.16 -7.16
N LYS A 68 -12.34 -5.65 -7.80
CA LYS A 68 -10.95 -5.34 -7.46
C LYS A 68 -10.63 -3.91 -7.93
N ILE A 69 -10.05 -3.08 -7.06
CA ILE A 69 -9.91 -1.63 -7.29
C ILE A 69 -8.51 -1.09 -7.01
N GLY A 70 -7.60 -1.91 -6.54
CA GLY A 70 -6.26 -1.47 -6.21
C GLY A 70 -5.43 -2.53 -5.52
N LEU A 71 -4.23 -2.14 -5.15
CA LEU A 71 -3.25 -2.94 -4.43
C LEU A 71 -2.79 -2.22 -3.17
N ILE A 72 -2.48 -2.98 -2.14
CA ILE A 72 -1.71 -2.53 -0.98
C ILE A 72 -0.68 -3.60 -0.64
N ALA A 73 0.52 -3.18 -0.29
CA ALA A 73 1.60 -4.09 0.05
C ALA A 73 2.33 -3.66 1.31
N HIS A 74 2.98 -4.61 1.95
CA HIS A 74 4.02 -4.33 2.92
C HIS A 74 5.32 -5.03 2.50
N PHE A 75 6.45 -4.38 2.76
CA PHE A 75 7.78 -4.83 2.34
C PHE A 75 8.89 -4.27 3.24
N GLY A 76 10.10 -4.75 3.04
CA GLY A 76 11.30 -4.19 3.67
C GLY A 76 11.29 -4.30 5.20
N GLU A 77 10.87 -5.45 5.74
CA GLU A 77 10.93 -5.70 7.19
C GLU A 77 12.40 -5.76 7.64
N LEU A 78 12.80 -4.75 8.40
CA LEU A 78 14.15 -4.62 8.94
C LEU A 78 14.08 -3.98 10.34
N GLU A 79 14.74 -4.59 11.32
CA GLU A 79 14.89 -4.06 12.69
C GLU A 79 13.57 -3.63 13.35
N GLY A 80 12.48 -4.39 13.13
CA GLY A 80 11.15 -4.08 13.66
C GLY A 80 10.42 -2.94 12.95
N SER A 81 10.91 -2.52 11.79
CA SER A 81 10.28 -1.57 10.87
C SER A 81 9.74 -2.27 9.65
N ILE A 82 8.60 -1.83 9.12
CA ILE A 82 8.02 -2.32 7.87
C ILE A 82 7.52 -1.14 7.03
N THR A 83 7.67 -1.22 5.72
CA THR A 83 7.17 -0.20 4.80
C THR A 83 5.85 -0.64 4.19
N VAL A 84 4.91 0.28 4.03
CA VAL A 84 3.65 0.06 3.32
C VAL A 84 3.56 0.96 2.10
N GLY A 85 2.94 0.43 1.04
CA GLY A 85 2.62 1.18 -0.18
C GLY A 85 1.28 0.74 -0.72
N TYR A 86 0.52 1.66 -1.32
CA TYR A 86 -0.81 1.37 -1.88
C TYR A 86 -1.08 2.18 -3.14
N ALA A 87 -1.89 1.63 -4.01
CA ALA A 87 -2.38 2.30 -5.20
C ALA A 87 -3.85 1.93 -5.45
N ILE A 88 -4.66 2.94 -5.81
CA ILE A 88 -6.08 2.80 -6.14
C ILE A 88 -6.28 3.23 -7.59
N MET A 89 -7.04 2.46 -8.37
CA MET A 89 -7.44 2.83 -9.73
C MET A 89 -7.96 4.27 -9.77
N PRO A 90 -7.59 5.10 -10.76
CA PRO A 90 -8.01 6.50 -10.85
C PRO A 90 -9.53 6.69 -10.74
N SER A 91 -10.32 5.83 -11.38
CA SER A 91 -11.80 5.85 -11.35
C SER A 91 -12.41 5.57 -9.97
N GLU A 92 -11.62 5.07 -9.02
CA GLU A 92 -12.06 4.71 -7.67
C GLU A 92 -11.42 5.57 -6.57
N GLN A 93 -10.62 6.56 -6.94
CA GLN A 93 -10.04 7.52 -5.99
C GLN A 93 -11.11 8.48 -5.43
N GLY A 94 -10.79 9.20 -4.36
CA GLY A 94 -11.69 10.17 -3.73
C GLY A 94 -12.87 9.58 -2.94
N LYS A 95 -12.95 8.26 -2.74
CA LYS A 95 -14.06 7.54 -2.09
C LYS A 95 -13.69 6.95 -0.72
N ASP A 96 -12.58 7.38 -0.13
CA ASP A 96 -11.98 6.90 1.14
C ASP A 96 -11.46 5.44 1.12
N TYR A 97 -11.45 4.77 -0.02
CA TYR A 97 -10.95 3.38 -0.09
C TYR A 97 -9.48 3.25 0.31
N GLY A 98 -8.63 4.21 -0.08
CA GLY A 98 -7.22 4.23 0.31
C GLY A 98 -7.03 4.38 1.82
N THR A 99 -7.83 5.23 2.46
CA THR A 99 -7.80 5.41 3.92
C THR A 99 -8.21 4.12 4.65
N GLU A 100 -9.32 3.49 4.22
CA GLU A 100 -9.76 2.23 4.83
C GLU A 100 -8.76 1.10 4.59
N ALA A 101 -8.14 1.03 3.39
CA ALA A 101 -7.13 0.02 3.08
C ALA A 101 -5.87 0.18 3.95
N LEU A 102 -5.37 1.40 4.08
CA LEU A 102 -4.21 1.67 4.91
C LEU A 102 -4.50 1.41 6.38
N GLN A 103 -5.68 1.79 6.90
CA GLN A 103 -6.06 1.52 8.28
C GLN A 103 -6.15 0.02 8.58
N LEU A 104 -6.76 -0.76 7.67
CA LEU A 104 -6.81 -2.23 7.79
C LEU A 104 -5.40 -2.84 7.80
N MET A 105 -4.50 -2.34 6.95
CA MET A 105 -3.12 -2.82 6.90
C MET A 105 -2.35 -2.49 8.17
N VAL A 106 -2.50 -1.27 8.71
CA VAL A 106 -1.87 -0.85 9.98
C VAL A 106 -2.35 -1.72 11.14
N ASP A 107 -3.68 -1.91 11.27
CA ASP A 107 -4.25 -2.76 12.32
C ASP A 107 -3.74 -4.20 12.19
N TYR A 108 -3.74 -4.76 10.98
CA TYR A 108 -3.25 -6.11 10.71
C TYR A 108 -1.77 -6.27 11.10
N LEU A 109 -0.92 -5.35 10.65
CA LEU A 109 0.51 -5.45 10.87
C LEU A 109 0.87 -5.36 12.35
N PHE A 110 0.26 -4.45 13.10
CA PHE A 110 0.53 -4.32 14.53
C PHE A 110 -0.07 -5.47 15.36
N LEU A 111 -1.15 -6.10 14.91
CA LEU A 111 -1.71 -7.28 15.57
C LEU A 111 -0.94 -8.56 15.24
N ALA A 112 -0.49 -8.72 13.99
CA ALA A 112 0.07 -9.99 13.50
C ALA A 112 1.59 -10.08 13.59
N LYS A 113 2.30 -8.95 13.73
CA LYS A 113 3.77 -8.90 13.70
C LYS A 113 4.33 -8.17 14.92
N GLU A 114 5.47 -8.65 15.41
CA GLU A 114 6.25 -7.99 16.45
C GLU A 114 7.11 -6.87 15.83
N ILE A 115 6.44 -5.83 15.34
CA ILE A 115 7.07 -4.63 14.80
C ILE A 115 6.77 -3.42 15.67
N ARG A 116 7.70 -2.49 15.73
CA ARG A 116 7.55 -1.23 16.49
C ARG A 116 7.12 -0.06 15.63
N ARG A 117 7.26 -0.17 14.28
CA ARG A 117 7.11 0.95 13.37
C ARG A 117 6.59 0.50 12.01
N ILE A 118 5.64 1.26 11.48
CA ILE A 118 5.22 1.19 10.07
C ILE A 118 5.55 2.52 9.41
N GLN A 119 6.19 2.48 8.24
CA GLN A 119 6.59 3.66 7.50
C GLN A 119 6.00 3.69 6.10
N ALA A 120 5.85 4.87 5.54
CA ALA A 120 5.42 5.12 4.18
C ALA A 120 6.13 6.34 3.60
N ASN A 121 6.33 6.34 2.30
CA ASN A 121 6.94 7.45 1.58
C ASN A 121 5.97 7.98 0.53
N THR A 122 5.98 9.28 0.29
CA THR A 122 5.16 9.89 -0.76
C THR A 122 5.85 11.13 -1.34
N ASP A 123 5.47 11.50 -2.54
CA ASP A 123 5.93 12.73 -3.19
C ASP A 123 5.40 13.98 -2.43
N PRO A 124 6.19 15.04 -2.26
CA PRO A 124 5.77 16.28 -1.57
C PRO A 124 4.55 16.95 -2.20
N GLU A 125 4.32 16.74 -3.50
CA GLU A 125 3.16 17.28 -4.22
C GLU A 125 1.93 16.38 -4.16
N ASN A 126 2.08 15.10 -3.77
CA ASN A 126 0.96 14.16 -3.63
C ASN A 126 0.17 14.43 -2.33
N LYS A 127 -0.60 15.53 -2.35
CA LYS A 127 -1.40 15.95 -1.19
C LYS A 127 -2.49 14.93 -0.82
N ALA A 128 -2.96 14.14 -1.78
CA ALA A 128 -3.94 13.09 -1.52
C ALA A 128 -3.34 11.98 -0.66
N SER A 129 -2.15 11.48 -1.00
CA SER A 129 -1.45 10.47 -0.21
C SER A 129 -1.08 10.99 1.19
N GLN A 130 -0.55 12.23 1.29
CA GLN A 130 -0.23 12.84 2.58
C GLN A 130 -1.46 12.89 3.51
N ARG A 131 -2.62 13.35 3.00
CA ARG A 131 -3.88 13.39 3.79
C ARG A 131 -4.33 12.00 4.24
N ILE A 132 -4.17 10.97 3.41
CA ILE A 132 -4.49 9.59 3.79
C ILE A 132 -3.60 9.12 4.93
N LEU A 133 -2.28 9.33 4.82
CA LEU A 133 -1.31 8.98 5.85
C LEU A 133 -1.62 9.67 7.17
N GLU A 134 -1.80 11.00 7.16
CA GLU A 134 -2.12 11.80 8.34
C GLU A 134 -3.46 11.37 8.98
N LYS A 135 -4.49 11.11 8.17
CA LYS A 135 -5.81 10.66 8.65
C LYS A 135 -5.75 9.29 9.35
N VAL A 136 -4.84 8.42 8.94
CA VAL A 136 -4.61 7.11 9.58
C VAL A 136 -3.77 7.23 10.86
N GLY A 137 -3.03 8.32 11.01
CA GLY A 137 -2.23 8.61 12.20
C GLY A 137 -0.73 8.58 11.97
N PHE A 138 -0.29 8.52 10.70
CA PHE A 138 1.13 8.66 10.41
C PHE A 138 1.60 10.09 10.67
N VAL A 139 2.79 10.23 11.23
CA VAL A 139 3.46 11.49 11.50
C VAL A 139 4.51 11.73 10.43
N ARG A 140 4.58 12.96 9.93
CA ARG A 140 5.62 13.38 9.00
C ARG A 140 6.95 13.52 9.75
N GLU A 141 8.00 12.83 9.28
CA GLU A 141 9.31 12.83 9.92
C GLU A 141 10.36 13.66 9.19
N GLY A 142 10.22 13.83 7.88
CA GLY A 142 11.20 14.59 7.13
C GLY A 142 11.02 14.56 5.63
N LEU A 143 11.92 15.28 4.96
CA LEU A 143 12.05 15.35 3.52
C LEU A 143 13.41 14.77 3.12
N ARG A 144 13.42 13.87 2.16
CA ARG A 144 14.62 13.31 1.54
C ARG A 144 14.80 13.92 0.15
N HIS A 145 15.89 14.64 -0.05
CA HIS A 145 16.17 15.25 -1.33
C HIS A 145 16.56 14.23 -2.38
N LYS A 146 15.96 14.33 -3.57
CA LYS A 146 16.27 13.52 -4.76
C LYS A 146 16.40 12.02 -4.49
N SER A 147 15.51 11.50 -3.67
CA SER A 147 15.57 10.12 -3.16
C SER A 147 14.72 9.12 -3.94
N SER A 148 13.90 9.58 -4.89
CA SER A 148 13.03 8.72 -5.71
C SER A 148 13.14 9.09 -7.18
N PHE A 149 13.31 8.07 -8.05
CA PHE A 149 13.28 8.27 -9.49
C PHE A 149 11.86 8.06 -10.00
N VAL A 150 11.21 9.14 -10.46
CA VAL A 150 9.81 9.14 -10.87
C VAL A 150 9.71 9.67 -12.30
N GLN A 151 9.36 8.79 -13.23
CA GLN A 151 9.06 9.13 -14.63
C GLN A 151 10.11 10.01 -15.33
N GLY A 152 11.39 9.64 -15.14
CA GLY A 152 12.52 10.34 -15.78
C GLY A 152 13.23 11.36 -14.90
N ASP A 153 12.67 11.74 -13.74
CA ASP A 153 13.24 12.75 -12.86
C ASP A 153 13.53 12.23 -11.45
N TRP A 154 14.62 12.70 -10.85
CA TRP A 154 14.86 12.51 -9.42
C TRP A 154 14.02 13.50 -8.61
N ARG A 155 13.13 12.99 -7.77
CA ARG A 155 12.21 13.78 -6.95
C ARG A 155 12.47 13.61 -5.46
N ASP A 156 12.06 14.58 -4.69
CA ASP A 156 12.09 14.53 -3.24
C ASP A 156 11.00 13.58 -2.73
N THR A 157 11.21 13.04 -1.52
CA THR A 157 10.27 12.14 -0.87
C THR A 157 10.01 12.59 0.55
N VAL A 158 8.75 12.70 0.93
CA VAL A 158 8.35 12.92 2.33
C VAL A 158 8.24 11.57 3.02
N ALA A 159 8.96 11.44 4.13
CA ALA A 159 8.90 10.26 4.99
C ALA A 159 7.83 10.43 6.06
N TYR A 160 7.01 9.39 6.22
CA TYR A 160 5.97 9.26 7.23
C TYR A 160 6.14 7.98 8.02
N ALA A 161 5.77 7.98 9.30
CA ALA A 161 5.72 6.78 10.11
C ALA A 161 4.60 6.84 11.15
N ILE A 162 4.20 5.65 11.63
CA ILE A 162 3.39 5.47 12.82
C ILE A 162 4.08 4.45 13.73
N LEU A 163 4.20 4.76 15.01
CA LEU A 163 4.77 3.88 16.02
C LEU A 163 3.68 3.02 16.66
N ARG A 164 4.06 1.83 17.15
CA ARG A 164 3.15 0.94 17.88
C ARG A 164 2.48 1.64 19.07
N GLU A 165 3.22 2.44 19.81
CA GLU A 165 2.72 3.20 20.96
C GLU A 165 1.73 4.31 20.59
N GLU A 166 1.80 4.83 19.35
CA GLU A 166 0.85 5.81 18.80
C GLU A 166 -0.44 5.15 18.30
N TRP A 167 -0.35 3.90 17.82
CA TRP A 167 -1.50 3.15 17.32
C TRP A 167 -2.48 2.74 18.43
N LYS A 168 -1.99 2.35 19.61
CA LYS A 168 -2.73 1.95 20.83
C LYS A 168 -3.68 0.76 20.66
N GLU A 169 -4.67 0.83 19.76
CA GLU A 169 -5.70 -0.18 19.54
C GLU A 169 -6.19 -0.22 18.09
N PRO A 170 -6.74 -1.37 17.63
CA PRO A 170 -7.32 -1.48 16.29
C PRO A 170 -8.51 -0.53 16.09
N LYS A 171 -8.53 0.19 14.98
CA LYS A 171 -9.61 1.14 14.66
C LYS A 171 -10.70 0.51 13.80
N ILE A 172 -10.34 -0.42 12.92
CA ILE A 172 -11.27 -1.05 11.97
C ILE A 172 -11.30 -2.57 12.17
N LEU A 173 -10.15 -3.20 12.36
CA LEU A 173 -10.02 -4.64 12.52
C LEU A 173 -10.39 -5.02 13.96
N LYS A 174 -11.67 -5.35 14.15
CA LYS A 174 -12.13 -5.89 15.44
C LYS A 174 -11.78 -7.38 15.50
N THR A 175 -11.03 -7.77 16.52
CA THR A 175 -10.74 -9.17 16.87
C THR A 175 -11.90 -9.78 17.64
#